data_65b58a870923173949a39f6ce5cd3eb5
#
_entry.id   65b58a870923173949a39f6ce5cd3eb5
#
_cell.length_a   1.000
_cell.length_b   1.000
_cell.length_c   1.000
_cell.angle_alpha   90.00
_cell.angle_beta   90.00
_cell.angle_gamma   90.00
#
_symmetry.space_group_name_H-M   'P 1'
#
loop_
_entity.id
_entity.type
_entity.pdbx_description
1 polymer ?
#
loop_
_entity_poly.entity_id
_entity_poly.type
_entity_poly.pdbx_seq_one_letter_code
_entity_poly.pdbx_strand_id
1 'polypeptide(L)'
;MNKYPIIVSLLLSAGYWCSPVSAAEACRADNTSVAARYEVTNRPPDSERLFRSKAVDHKIAEIKSQLTNAKLAWMFENCFPNTIDTTVHYRKGEDGKNDTFVYTGDIHAMWLRDSGAQVWPYVQLANEDKALKDMLEGVIRRQLKCIILDPYANAFNDGPTGGEWMSDMTDMIPDVHERKWEIDSLCYPIRLAYEYWKVTGDSSIFDDEWLTAMDKILATFREQQRYD
;
A
#
# COMPACT_ATOMS: atom_id res chain seq x y z
N MET A 1 -31.08 37.37 -41.17
CA MET A 1 -32.02 38.34 -40.58
C MET A 1 -32.07 38.08 -39.09
N ASN A 2 -31.30 38.89 -38.36
CA ASN A 2 -31.11 38.79 -36.92
C ASN A 2 -31.74 39.99 -36.25
N LYS A 3 -32.44 39.77 -35.15
CA LYS A 3 -32.82 40.85 -34.23
C LYS A 3 -32.82 40.27 -32.80
N TYR A 4 -31.86 40.71 -32.00
CA TYR A 4 -31.97 40.74 -30.54
C TYR A 4 -31.72 42.15 -30.06
N PRO A 5 -32.63 42.75 -29.28
CA PRO A 5 -32.45 44.06 -28.71
C PRO A 5 -31.67 44.02 -27.41
N ILE A 6 -30.74 44.95 -27.26
CA ILE A 6 -30.00 45.27 -26.04
C ILE A 6 -30.95 45.96 -25.08
N ILE A 7 -31.15 45.37 -23.86
CA ILE A 7 -31.77 46.06 -22.74
C ILE A 7 -30.66 46.54 -21.82
N VAL A 8 -30.43 47.85 -21.86
CA VAL A 8 -29.65 48.58 -20.85
C VAL A 8 -30.57 48.87 -19.65
N SER A 9 -30.35 48.26 -18.50
CA SER A 9 -30.97 48.63 -17.25
C SER A 9 -29.96 49.33 -16.36
N LEU A 10 -30.12 50.63 -16.21
CA LEU A 10 -29.51 51.39 -15.12
C LEU A 10 -30.10 50.91 -13.78
N LEU A 11 -29.28 50.53 -12.85
CA LEU A 11 -29.59 50.49 -11.42
C LEU A 11 -28.56 51.32 -10.67
N LEU A 12 -29.09 52.41 -10.09
CA LEU A 12 -28.41 53.35 -9.23
C LEU A 12 -28.03 52.71 -7.89
N SER A 13 -26.78 52.85 -7.53
CA SER A 13 -26.17 53.12 -6.23
C SER A 13 -26.93 52.76 -4.96
N ALA A 14 -26.42 51.74 -4.29
CA ALA A 14 -26.29 51.72 -2.82
C ALA A 14 -24.82 51.50 -2.50
N GLY A 15 -24.16 52.52 -2.03
CA GLY A 15 -22.75 52.49 -1.65
C GLY A 15 -22.59 51.65 -0.38
N TYR A 16 -22.13 50.43 -0.58
CA TYR A 16 -21.46 49.69 0.50
C TYR A 16 -19.97 49.99 0.37
N TRP A 17 -19.47 50.79 1.31
CA TRP A 17 -18.06 50.91 1.57
C TRP A 17 -17.54 49.58 2.09
N CYS A 18 -17.15 48.67 1.21
CA CYS A 18 -16.21 47.59 1.54
C CYS A 18 -14.85 48.26 1.71
N SER A 19 -14.35 48.34 2.91
CA SER A 19 -12.94 48.62 3.17
C SER A 19 -12.12 47.63 2.39
N PRO A 20 -11.07 48.05 1.65
CA PRO A 20 -10.19 47.08 0.98
C PRO A 20 -9.48 46.28 2.04
N VAL A 21 -9.92 45.05 2.27
CA VAL A 21 -9.09 44.04 2.96
C VAL A 21 -7.81 43.95 2.13
N SER A 22 -6.67 44.28 2.74
CA SER A 22 -5.40 44.27 2.03
C SER A 22 -5.15 42.87 1.48
N ALA A 23 -4.56 42.77 0.28
CA ALA A 23 -4.19 41.48 -0.29
C ALA A 23 -3.31 40.65 0.67
N ALA A 24 -2.61 41.32 1.60
CA ALA A 24 -1.82 40.69 2.66
C ALA A 24 -2.72 40.06 3.75
N GLU A 25 -3.89 40.61 4.07
CA GLU A 25 -4.84 40.03 5.03
C GLU A 25 -5.62 38.87 4.43
N ALA A 26 -6.01 38.97 3.15
CA ALA A 26 -6.61 37.85 2.41
C ALA A 26 -5.61 36.67 2.28
N CYS A 27 -4.34 36.96 2.00
CA CYS A 27 -3.28 35.94 1.91
C CYS A 27 -2.95 35.33 3.27
N ARG A 28 -3.06 36.08 4.38
CA ARG A 28 -2.87 35.57 5.75
C ARG A 28 -4.06 34.71 6.21
N ALA A 29 -5.30 35.12 5.88
CA ALA A 29 -6.50 34.34 6.19
C ALA A 29 -6.49 33.00 5.44
N ASP A 30 -6.04 32.97 4.20
CA ASP A 30 -5.93 31.75 3.40
C ASP A 30 -4.82 30.83 3.93
N ASN A 31 -3.68 31.38 4.34
CA ASN A 31 -2.58 30.61 4.96
C ASN A 31 -2.93 30.03 6.33
N THR A 32 -3.74 30.72 7.15
CA THR A 32 -4.20 30.19 8.44
C THR A 32 -5.22 29.07 8.25
N SER A 33 -6.12 29.17 7.29
CA SER A 33 -7.08 28.09 6.95
C SER A 33 -6.38 26.86 6.36
N VAL A 34 -5.31 27.08 5.58
CA VAL A 34 -4.47 26.00 4.99
C VAL A 34 -3.62 25.32 6.08
N ALA A 35 -3.05 26.07 7.01
CA ALA A 35 -2.27 25.49 8.12
C ALA A 35 -3.14 24.63 9.04
N ALA A 36 -4.32 25.10 9.43
CA ALA A 36 -5.27 24.35 10.26
C ALA A 36 -5.72 23.03 9.62
N ARG A 37 -5.70 22.93 8.30
CA ARG A 37 -6.06 21.70 7.56
C ARG A 37 -5.09 20.55 7.78
N TYR A 38 -3.83 20.81 8.15
CA TYR A 38 -2.79 19.81 8.37
C TYR A 38 -2.54 19.51 9.86
N GLU A 39 -3.41 19.96 10.76
CA GLU A 39 -3.34 19.66 12.19
C GLU A 39 -4.09 18.37 12.56
N VAL A 40 -5.05 17.96 11.74
CA VAL A 40 -5.89 16.77 12.00
C VAL A 40 -5.39 15.60 11.14
N THR A 41 -5.06 14.50 11.80
CA THR A 41 -4.70 13.26 11.10
C THR A 41 -5.93 12.59 10.49
N ASN A 42 -5.74 11.96 9.32
CA ASN A 42 -6.73 11.09 8.68
C ASN A 42 -6.46 9.60 8.95
N ARG A 43 -5.43 9.27 9.75
CA ARG A 43 -5.22 7.87 10.16
C ARG A 43 -6.46 7.34 10.88
N PRO A 44 -6.83 6.07 10.67
CA PRO A 44 -7.88 5.45 11.47
C PRO A 44 -7.55 5.51 12.97
N PRO A 45 -8.55 5.59 13.85
CA PRO A 45 -8.33 5.40 15.28
C PRO A 45 -7.62 4.08 15.57
N ASP A 46 -6.84 4.01 16.65
CA ASP A 46 -6.06 2.82 17.01
C ASP A 46 -6.88 1.53 17.04
N SER A 47 -8.15 1.62 17.45
CA SER A 47 -9.07 0.48 17.53
C SER A 47 -9.51 -0.05 16.16
N GLU A 48 -9.34 0.73 15.10
CA GLU A 48 -9.76 0.38 13.74
C GLU A 48 -8.59 -0.01 12.84
N ARG A 49 -7.34 0.17 13.32
CA ARG A 49 -6.15 -0.23 12.57
C ARG A 49 -6.00 -1.74 12.55
N LEU A 50 -5.81 -2.30 11.37
CA LEU A 50 -5.64 -3.75 11.17
C LEU A 50 -4.34 -4.28 11.78
N PHE A 51 -3.26 -3.50 11.68
CA PHE A 51 -1.99 -3.82 12.29
C PHE A 51 -1.37 -2.58 12.95
N ARG A 52 -0.68 -2.76 14.06
CA ARG A 52 -0.01 -1.66 14.79
C ARG A 52 1.43 -2.02 15.07
N SER A 53 2.33 -1.05 14.82
CA SER A 53 3.75 -1.18 15.11
C SER A 53 4.26 0.04 15.86
N LYS A 54 4.88 -0.20 17.01
CA LYS A 54 5.52 0.87 17.79
C LYS A 54 6.69 1.49 17.06
N ALA A 55 7.44 0.71 16.28
CA ALA A 55 8.55 1.21 15.48
C ALA A 55 8.07 2.16 14.40
N VAL A 56 6.94 1.85 13.74
CA VAL A 56 6.33 2.73 12.74
C VAL A 56 5.82 4.03 13.39
N ASP A 57 5.13 3.95 14.52
CA ASP A 57 4.64 5.15 15.22
C ASP A 57 5.80 6.04 15.71
N HIS A 58 6.87 5.43 16.22
CA HIS A 58 8.09 6.15 16.59
C HIS A 58 8.74 6.83 15.38
N LYS A 59 8.86 6.13 14.23
CA LYS A 59 9.40 6.69 12.99
C LYS A 59 8.57 7.87 12.48
N ILE A 60 7.24 7.80 12.59
CA ILE A 60 6.36 8.93 12.23
C ILE A 60 6.66 10.14 13.11
N ALA A 61 6.75 9.97 14.43
CA ALA A 61 7.05 11.06 15.35
C ALA A 61 8.43 11.67 15.07
N GLU A 62 9.44 10.84 14.85
CA GLU A 62 10.81 11.26 14.50
C GLU A 62 10.81 12.15 13.25
N ILE A 63 10.26 11.65 12.14
CA ILE A 63 10.27 12.37 10.86
C ILE A 63 9.45 13.67 10.94
N LYS A 64 8.28 13.62 11.58
CA LYS A 64 7.46 14.84 11.79
C LYS A 64 8.21 15.92 12.56
N SER A 65 9.02 15.55 13.54
CA SER A 65 9.82 16.52 14.33
C SER A 65 10.91 17.22 13.50
N GLN A 66 11.36 16.60 12.40
CA GLN A 66 12.41 17.13 11.52
C GLN A 66 11.83 17.93 10.34
N LEU A 67 10.54 17.79 10.04
CA LEU A 67 9.89 18.44 8.91
C LEU A 67 9.34 19.82 9.32
N THR A 68 9.86 20.88 8.71
CA THR A 68 9.37 22.26 8.90
C THR A 68 8.11 22.57 8.07
N ASN A 69 7.86 21.82 7.01
CA ASN A 69 6.69 21.96 6.16
C ASN A 69 5.51 21.14 6.73
N ALA A 70 4.49 21.80 7.23
CA ALA A 70 3.32 21.17 7.87
C ALA A 70 2.58 20.20 6.93
N LYS A 71 2.47 20.51 5.63
CA LYS A 71 1.84 19.63 4.64
C LYS A 71 2.63 18.33 4.46
N LEU A 72 3.95 18.40 4.37
CA LEU A 72 4.80 17.20 4.22
C LEU A 72 4.77 16.35 5.51
N ALA A 73 4.78 16.97 6.67
CA ALA A 73 4.65 16.28 7.95
C ALA A 73 3.30 15.53 8.04
N TRP A 74 2.23 16.19 7.68
CA TRP A 74 0.90 15.60 7.61
C TRP A 74 0.82 14.46 6.58
N MET A 75 1.35 14.66 5.37
CA MET A 75 1.37 13.63 4.34
C MET A 75 2.15 12.39 4.81
N PHE A 76 3.31 12.56 5.43
CA PHE A 76 4.09 11.45 5.95
C PHE A 76 3.31 10.67 7.02
N GLU A 77 2.69 11.36 7.98
CA GLU A 77 1.88 10.74 9.02
C GLU A 77 0.72 9.91 8.49
N ASN A 78 0.11 10.34 7.40
CA ASN A 78 -1.08 9.68 6.85
C ASN A 78 -0.75 8.62 5.77
N CYS A 79 0.29 8.84 4.98
CA CYS A 79 0.65 7.93 3.89
C CYS A 79 1.57 6.81 4.35
N PHE A 80 2.57 7.10 5.20
CA PHE A 80 3.55 6.11 5.60
C PHE A 80 2.94 4.89 6.31
N PRO A 81 2.00 5.02 7.27
CA PRO A 81 1.41 3.87 7.93
C PRO A 81 0.21 3.26 7.20
N ASN A 82 -0.25 3.85 6.10
CA ASN A 82 -1.54 3.50 5.49
C ASN A 82 -1.66 1.99 5.18
N THR A 83 -0.62 1.38 4.63
CA THR A 83 -0.63 -0.06 4.32
C THR A 83 -0.89 -0.90 5.57
N ILE A 84 -0.14 -0.68 6.66
CA ILE A 84 -0.32 -1.49 7.88
C ILE A 84 -1.61 -1.16 8.62
N ASP A 85 -2.06 0.09 8.54
CA ASP A 85 -3.30 0.51 9.20
C ASP A 85 -4.55 -0.08 8.53
N THR A 86 -4.54 -0.30 7.19
CA THR A 86 -5.78 -0.53 6.42
C THR A 86 -5.81 -1.76 5.53
N THR A 87 -4.66 -2.39 5.23
CA THR A 87 -4.60 -3.47 4.21
C THR A 87 -3.91 -4.75 4.69
N VAL A 88 -3.29 -4.75 5.85
CA VAL A 88 -2.51 -5.88 6.38
C VAL A 88 -3.38 -6.78 7.27
N HIS A 89 -3.50 -8.05 6.91
CA HIS A 89 -4.18 -9.08 7.69
C HIS A 89 -3.17 -10.11 8.18
N TYR A 90 -2.58 -9.87 9.35
CA TYR A 90 -1.63 -10.76 9.99
C TYR A 90 -2.32 -11.82 10.84
N ARG A 91 -1.87 -13.07 10.73
CA ARG A 91 -2.32 -14.20 11.52
C ARG A 91 -1.25 -15.28 11.63
N LYS A 92 -1.50 -16.31 12.42
CA LYS A 92 -0.78 -17.58 12.31
C LYS A 92 -1.50 -18.49 11.34
N GLY A 93 -0.74 -19.12 10.44
CA GLY A 93 -1.25 -20.17 9.58
C GLY A 93 -1.57 -21.45 10.36
N GLU A 94 -2.20 -22.42 9.69
CA GLU A 94 -2.50 -23.74 10.28
C GLU A 94 -1.22 -24.50 10.68
N ASP A 95 -0.11 -24.22 10.00
CA ASP A 95 1.23 -24.74 10.30
C ASP A 95 1.92 -24.03 11.48
N GLY A 96 1.25 -23.06 12.11
CA GLY A 96 1.77 -22.23 13.18
C GLY A 96 2.78 -21.18 12.76
N LYS A 97 3.17 -21.12 11.46
CA LYS A 97 4.05 -20.10 10.91
C LYS A 97 3.32 -18.75 10.78
N ASN A 98 4.08 -17.68 10.64
CA ASN A 98 3.53 -16.37 10.33
C ASN A 98 2.89 -16.37 8.95
N ASP A 99 1.75 -15.73 8.81
CA ASP A 99 0.99 -15.60 7.58
C ASP A 99 0.38 -14.20 7.50
N THR A 100 0.69 -13.47 6.44
CA THR A 100 0.19 -12.11 6.28
C THR A 100 -0.34 -11.91 4.87
N PHE A 101 -1.62 -11.62 4.78
CA PHE A 101 -2.26 -11.21 3.54
C PHE A 101 -2.29 -9.67 3.46
N VAL A 102 -1.95 -9.11 2.29
CA VAL A 102 -1.92 -7.66 2.08
C VAL A 102 -2.83 -7.31 0.91
N TYR A 103 -3.92 -6.62 1.18
CA TYR A 103 -4.78 -6.11 0.11
C TYR A 103 -4.08 -5.07 -0.75
N THR A 104 -4.31 -5.14 -2.06
CA THR A 104 -3.79 -4.14 -2.99
C THR A 104 -4.71 -2.92 -3.01
N GLY A 105 -4.46 -1.99 -2.09
CA GLY A 105 -5.26 -0.79 -1.92
C GLY A 105 -6.70 -1.10 -1.50
N ASP A 106 -7.66 -0.75 -2.36
CA ASP A 106 -9.11 -0.99 -2.18
C ASP A 106 -9.59 -2.30 -2.82
N ILE A 107 -8.69 -3.06 -3.46
CA ILE A 107 -8.99 -4.37 -4.04
C ILE A 107 -8.69 -5.46 -3.02
N HIS A 108 -9.70 -6.28 -2.70
CA HIS A 108 -9.59 -7.36 -1.72
C HIS A 108 -8.87 -8.59 -2.28
N ALA A 109 -7.72 -8.36 -2.89
CA ALA A 109 -6.82 -9.38 -3.40
C ALA A 109 -5.37 -8.97 -3.18
N MET A 110 -4.45 -9.92 -3.22
CA MET A 110 -3.02 -9.71 -2.99
C MET A 110 -2.25 -9.94 -4.28
N TRP A 111 -1.76 -8.86 -4.91
CA TRP A 111 -0.75 -8.95 -5.97
C TRP A 111 0.62 -9.24 -5.38
N LEU A 112 1.37 -10.13 -6.01
CA LEU A 112 2.73 -10.49 -5.54
C LEU A 112 3.69 -9.30 -5.58
N ARG A 113 3.69 -8.54 -6.67
CA ARG A 113 4.50 -7.32 -6.81
C ARG A 113 4.11 -6.28 -5.76
N ASP A 114 2.82 -5.95 -5.71
CA ASP A 114 2.29 -4.84 -4.92
C ASP A 114 2.46 -5.08 -3.43
N SER A 115 2.15 -6.28 -2.94
CA SER A 115 2.31 -6.63 -1.52
C SER A 115 3.75 -6.46 -1.04
N GLY A 116 4.73 -6.87 -1.87
CA GLY A 116 6.14 -6.65 -1.56
C GLY A 116 6.53 -5.18 -1.56
N ALA A 117 6.01 -4.38 -2.52
CA ALA A 117 6.27 -2.95 -2.60
C ALA A 117 5.61 -2.16 -1.46
N GLN A 118 4.38 -2.51 -1.10
CA GLN A 118 3.62 -1.85 -0.03
C GLN A 118 4.27 -2.01 1.35
N VAL A 119 4.88 -3.16 1.64
CA VAL A 119 5.53 -3.39 2.94
C VAL A 119 7.02 -3.02 2.94
N TRP A 120 7.60 -2.75 1.79
CA TRP A 120 9.01 -2.42 1.63
C TRP A 120 9.53 -1.32 2.57
N PRO A 121 8.80 -0.19 2.77
CA PRO A 121 9.28 0.89 3.63
C PRO A 121 9.50 0.47 5.10
N TYR A 122 8.85 -0.61 5.54
CA TYR A 122 8.92 -1.04 6.94
C TYR A 122 10.04 -2.04 7.21
N VAL A 123 10.66 -2.63 6.19
CA VAL A 123 11.70 -3.65 6.37
C VAL A 123 12.85 -3.14 7.23
N GLN A 124 13.24 -1.87 7.06
CA GLN A 124 14.32 -1.25 7.83
C GLN A 124 14.01 -1.14 9.35
N LEU A 125 12.74 -1.22 9.74
CA LEU A 125 12.28 -1.15 11.12
C LEU A 125 12.08 -2.53 11.76
N ALA A 126 12.29 -3.63 11.01
CA ALA A 126 11.99 -4.98 11.45
C ALA A 126 12.70 -5.40 12.75
N ASN A 127 13.93 -4.88 12.99
CA ASN A 127 14.68 -5.18 14.21
C ASN A 127 14.24 -4.37 15.44
N GLU A 128 13.45 -3.32 15.24
CA GLU A 128 12.96 -2.45 16.31
C GLU A 128 11.63 -2.94 16.91
N ASP A 129 10.91 -3.80 16.19
CA ASP A 129 9.59 -4.27 16.59
C ASP A 129 9.37 -5.73 16.15
N LYS A 130 9.30 -6.64 17.14
CA LYS A 130 9.09 -8.07 16.88
C LYS A 130 7.79 -8.34 16.12
N ALA A 131 6.70 -7.63 16.44
CA ALA A 131 5.42 -7.83 15.77
C ALA A 131 5.53 -7.43 14.29
N LEU A 132 6.22 -6.33 13.99
CA LEU A 132 6.50 -5.91 12.61
C LEU A 132 7.38 -6.93 11.88
N LYS A 133 8.40 -7.46 12.54
CA LYS A 133 9.26 -8.52 11.98
C LYS A 133 8.43 -9.77 11.64
N ASP A 134 7.57 -10.22 12.55
CA ASP A 134 6.70 -11.39 12.37
C ASP A 134 5.70 -11.15 11.21
N MET A 135 5.17 -9.95 11.09
CA MET A 135 4.26 -9.56 10.00
C MET A 135 4.98 -9.60 8.64
N LEU A 136 6.20 -9.06 8.55
CA LEU A 136 6.99 -9.07 7.32
C LEU A 136 7.40 -10.49 6.90
N GLU A 137 7.80 -11.34 7.85
CA GLU A 137 8.01 -12.77 7.61
C GLU A 137 6.75 -13.41 7.04
N GLY A 138 5.58 -13.08 7.62
CA GLY A 138 4.30 -13.59 7.16
C GLY A 138 3.97 -13.21 5.71
N VAL A 139 4.32 -11.99 5.27
CA VAL A 139 4.15 -11.58 3.86
C VAL A 139 5.01 -12.45 2.94
N ILE A 140 6.28 -12.66 3.30
CA ILE A 140 7.19 -13.50 2.51
C ILE A 140 6.62 -14.92 2.40
N ARG A 141 6.21 -15.54 3.51
CA ARG A 141 5.63 -16.90 3.50
C ARG A 141 4.35 -16.99 2.68
N ARG A 142 3.48 -15.98 2.78
CA ARG A 142 2.27 -15.93 1.95
C ARG A 142 2.62 -15.86 0.46
N GLN A 143 3.59 -15.03 0.07
CA GLN A 143 4.05 -14.95 -1.31
C GLN A 143 4.63 -16.29 -1.81
N LEU A 144 5.40 -17.01 -0.99
CA LEU A 144 5.91 -18.33 -1.35
C LEU A 144 4.78 -19.34 -1.59
N LYS A 145 3.78 -19.37 -0.71
CA LYS A 145 2.59 -20.24 -0.87
C LYS A 145 1.84 -19.93 -2.16
N CYS A 146 1.66 -18.66 -2.49
CA CYS A 146 1.04 -18.23 -3.74
C CYS A 146 1.82 -18.68 -4.98
N ILE A 147 3.16 -18.54 -4.98
CA ILE A 147 4.03 -18.99 -6.07
C ILE A 147 3.98 -20.49 -6.23
N ILE A 148 3.98 -21.25 -5.12
CA ILE A 148 3.91 -22.72 -5.16
C ILE A 148 2.54 -23.16 -5.73
N LEU A 149 1.48 -22.45 -5.40
CA LEU A 149 0.14 -22.72 -5.88
C LEU A 149 0.03 -22.51 -7.40
N ASP A 150 0.38 -21.31 -7.88
CA ASP A 150 0.36 -20.99 -9.31
C ASP A 150 1.37 -19.88 -9.66
N PRO A 151 2.54 -20.21 -10.25
CA PRO A 151 3.54 -19.21 -10.60
C PRO A 151 3.16 -18.33 -11.81
N TYR A 152 2.06 -18.65 -12.49
CA TYR A 152 1.52 -17.85 -13.60
C TYR A 152 0.46 -16.83 -13.16
N ALA A 153 -0.03 -16.95 -11.92
CA ALA A 153 -0.94 -15.98 -11.35
C ALA A 153 -0.17 -14.77 -10.77
N ASN A 154 -0.71 -13.59 -10.97
CA ASN A 154 -0.17 -12.34 -10.43
C ASN A 154 -0.89 -11.88 -9.16
N ALA A 155 -2.17 -12.29 -8.98
CA ALA A 155 -2.99 -11.91 -7.82
C ALA A 155 -3.76 -13.10 -7.23
N PHE A 156 -3.91 -13.10 -5.91
CA PHE A 156 -4.48 -14.19 -5.14
C PHE A 156 -5.59 -13.69 -4.19
N ASN A 157 -6.55 -14.58 -3.91
CA ASN A 157 -7.57 -14.39 -2.90
C ASN A 157 -7.06 -14.82 -1.50
N ASP A 158 -7.72 -14.37 -0.45
CA ASP A 158 -7.42 -14.83 0.91
C ASP A 158 -8.18 -16.13 1.24
N GLY A 159 -7.90 -17.17 0.46
CA GLY A 159 -8.55 -18.47 0.48
C GLY A 159 -9.39 -18.71 -0.80
N PRO A 160 -10.03 -19.89 -0.92
CA PRO A 160 -10.72 -20.34 -2.13
C PRO A 160 -12.08 -19.66 -2.32
N THR A 161 -12.12 -18.34 -2.45
CA THR A 161 -13.36 -17.55 -2.54
C THR A 161 -13.87 -17.37 -3.97
N GLY A 162 -13.01 -17.59 -4.97
CA GLY A 162 -13.30 -17.20 -6.35
C GLY A 162 -13.33 -15.68 -6.52
N GLY A 163 -13.89 -15.20 -7.62
CA GLY A 163 -13.98 -13.78 -7.92
C GLY A 163 -14.51 -13.50 -9.33
N GLU A 164 -14.46 -12.24 -9.70
CA GLU A 164 -14.99 -11.76 -10.99
C GLU A 164 -14.25 -12.32 -12.22
N TRP A 165 -12.98 -12.70 -12.06
CA TRP A 165 -12.13 -13.19 -13.16
C TRP A 165 -12.16 -14.72 -13.32
N MET A 166 -13.02 -15.43 -12.57
CA MET A 166 -13.15 -16.89 -12.69
C MET A 166 -13.59 -17.37 -14.08
N SER A 167 -14.14 -16.49 -14.92
CA SER A 167 -14.54 -16.79 -16.30
C SER A 167 -13.43 -16.54 -17.33
N ASP A 168 -12.25 -16.09 -16.93
CA ASP A 168 -11.13 -15.88 -17.83
C ASP A 168 -10.71 -17.20 -18.52
N MET A 169 -10.31 -17.10 -19.79
CA MET A 169 -9.89 -18.24 -20.60
C MET A 169 -8.48 -18.73 -20.24
N THR A 170 -8.29 -19.10 -18.98
CA THR A 170 -7.04 -19.62 -18.41
C THR A 170 -7.39 -20.60 -17.28
N ASP A 171 -6.39 -21.30 -16.71
CA ASP A 171 -6.58 -22.30 -15.65
C ASP A 171 -6.88 -21.62 -14.29
N MET A 172 -8.04 -20.97 -14.18
CA MET A 172 -8.47 -20.30 -12.96
C MET A 172 -8.87 -21.30 -11.89
N ILE A 173 -8.44 -21.01 -10.65
CA ILE A 173 -8.85 -21.72 -9.43
C ILE A 173 -9.37 -20.73 -8.40
N PRO A 174 -10.22 -21.14 -7.42
CA PRO A 174 -10.85 -20.21 -6.47
C PRO A 174 -9.86 -19.39 -5.60
N ASP A 175 -8.64 -19.85 -5.40
CA ASP A 175 -7.58 -19.16 -4.65
C ASP A 175 -6.92 -18.05 -5.47
N VAL A 176 -7.04 -18.08 -6.80
CA VAL A 176 -6.46 -17.10 -7.71
C VAL A 176 -7.48 -16.00 -8.01
N HIS A 177 -7.08 -14.75 -7.80
CA HIS A 177 -7.89 -13.60 -8.15
C HIS A 177 -7.73 -13.24 -9.64
N GLU A 178 -6.48 -13.15 -10.10
CA GLU A 178 -6.13 -12.83 -11.48
C GLU A 178 -4.94 -13.70 -11.94
N ARG A 179 -5.09 -14.35 -13.10
CA ARG A 179 -4.06 -15.19 -13.68
C ARG A 179 -3.52 -14.56 -14.96
N LYS A 180 -2.71 -13.53 -14.77
CA LYS A 180 -1.95 -12.88 -15.84
C LYS A 180 -0.47 -12.96 -15.50
N TRP A 181 0.32 -13.64 -16.34
CA TRP A 181 1.73 -13.80 -16.07
C TRP A 181 2.47 -12.49 -16.21
N GLU A 182 3.14 -12.10 -15.13
CA GLU A 182 4.02 -10.93 -15.03
C GLU A 182 5.35 -11.38 -14.44
N ILE A 183 6.47 -11.14 -15.15
CA ILE A 183 7.79 -11.57 -14.69
C ILE A 183 8.18 -10.95 -13.34
N ASP A 184 7.77 -9.73 -13.09
CA ASP A 184 8.06 -9.00 -11.85
C ASP A 184 7.29 -9.57 -10.65
N SER A 185 6.12 -10.16 -10.85
CA SER A 185 5.38 -10.88 -9.81
C SER A 185 6.21 -12.00 -9.17
N LEU A 186 7.12 -12.63 -9.91
CA LEU A 186 8.05 -13.63 -9.38
C LEU A 186 9.36 -13.03 -8.84
N CYS A 187 9.72 -11.81 -9.23
CA CYS A 187 10.95 -11.16 -8.78
C CYS A 187 10.79 -10.41 -7.45
N TYR A 188 9.63 -9.77 -7.22
CA TYR A 188 9.40 -8.97 -6.01
C TYR A 188 9.41 -9.78 -4.71
N PRO A 189 8.88 -11.01 -4.63
CA PRO A 189 9.04 -11.86 -3.45
C PRO A 189 10.49 -12.16 -3.10
N ILE A 190 11.34 -12.43 -4.10
CA ILE A 190 12.78 -12.64 -3.89
C ILE A 190 13.43 -11.37 -3.34
N ARG A 191 13.09 -10.20 -3.91
CA ARG A 191 13.59 -8.91 -3.46
C ARG A 191 13.22 -8.65 -1.99
N LEU A 192 11.98 -8.89 -1.62
CA LEU A 192 11.51 -8.68 -0.24
C LEU A 192 12.23 -9.61 0.75
N ALA A 193 12.31 -10.90 0.43
CA ALA A 193 12.98 -11.90 1.26
C ALA A 193 14.47 -11.58 1.44
N TYR A 194 15.15 -11.17 0.37
CA TYR A 194 16.56 -10.77 0.41
C TYR A 194 16.79 -9.57 1.34
N GLU A 195 15.98 -8.51 1.23
CA GLU A 195 16.14 -7.32 2.07
C GLU A 195 15.77 -7.62 3.53
N TYR A 196 14.71 -8.40 3.77
CA TYR A 196 14.35 -8.87 5.10
C TYR A 196 15.53 -9.61 5.76
N TRP A 197 16.11 -10.59 5.08
CA TRP A 197 17.29 -11.31 5.57
C TRP A 197 18.47 -10.37 5.81
N LYS A 198 18.75 -9.48 4.90
CA LYS A 198 19.87 -8.55 4.98
C LYS A 198 19.76 -7.61 6.20
N VAL A 199 18.56 -7.13 6.49
CA VAL A 199 18.29 -6.24 7.63
C VAL A 199 18.26 -7.01 8.94
N THR A 200 17.58 -8.17 8.95
CA THR A 200 17.31 -8.90 10.21
C THR A 200 18.37 -9.93 10.56
N GLY A 201 19.16 -10.39 9.58
CA GLY A 201 20.04 -11.56 9.72
C GLY A 201 19.29 -12.88 9.83
N ASP A 202 17.97 -12.89 9.73
CA ASP A 202 17.12 -14.05 9.92
C ASP A 202 17.04 -14.90 8.64
N SER A 203 17.73 -16.04 8.63
CA SER A 203 17.74 -16.97 7.51
C SER A 203 16.66 -18.06 7.58
N SER A 204 15.80 -18.05 8.61
CA SER A 204 14.77 -19.07 8.81
C SER A 204 13.70 -19.11 7.71
N ILE A 205 13.61 -18.02 6.93
CA ILE A 205 12.73 -17.96 5.75
C ILE A 205 13.24 -18.83 4.58
N PHE A 206 14.52 -19.20 4.56
CA PHE A 206 15.14 -19.98 3.47
C PHE A 206 15.06 -21.50 3.77
N ASP A 207 13.85 -21.95 4.03
CA ASP A 207 13.50 -23.34 4.32
C ASP A 207 13.07 -24.12 3.04
N ASP A 208 12.51 -25.33 3.22
CA ASP A 208 12.06 -26.17 2.10
C ASP A 208 10.93 -25.53 1.28
N GLU A 209 10.09 -24.69 1.91
CA GLU A 209 9.03 -23.93 1.23
C GLU A 209 9.66 -22.88 0.29
N TRP A 210 10.70 -22.20 0.76
CA TRP A 210 11.49 -21.29 -0.07
C TRP A 210 12.10 -22.01 -1.26
N LEU A 211 12.79 -23.15 -1.04
CA LEU A 211 13.41 -23.92 -2.12
C LEU A 211 12.38 -24.35 -3.17
N THR A 212 11.23 -24.83 -2.73
CA THR A 212 10.14 -25.23 -3.61
C THR A 212 9.64 -24.07 -4.46
N ALA A 213 9.46 -22.88 -3.87
CA ALA A 213 9.06 -21.69 -4.60
C ALA A 213 10.12 -21.23 -5.61
N MET A 214 11.41 -21.29 -5.24
CA MET A 214 12.51 -20.94 -6.15
C MET A 214 12.60 -21.89 -7.34
N ASP A 215 12.41 -23.20 -7.13
CA ASP A 215 12.35 -24.18 -8.21
C ASP A 215 11.20 -23.91 -9.19
N LYS A 216 10.02 -23.54 -8.65
CA LYS A 216 8.87 -23.12 -9.47
C LYS A 216 9.20 -21.87 -10.30
N ILE A 217 9.78 -20.84 -9.70
CA ILE A 217 10.20 -19.63 -10.41
C ILE A 217 11.17 -19.94 -11.55
N LEU A 218 12.21 -20.74 -11.25
CA LEU A 218 13.23 -21.12 -12.25
C LEU A 218 12.63 -21.94 -13.38
N ALA A 219 11.74 -22.88 -13.08
CA ALA A 219 11.03 -23.68 -14.09
C ALA A 219 10.19 -22.78 -15.00
N THR A 220 9.40 -21.86 -14.40
CA THR A 220 8.56 -20.91 -15.15
C THR A 220 9.40 -20.00 -16.04
N PHE A 221 10.52 -19.47 -15.54
CA PHE A 221 11.40 -18.63 -16.36
C PHE A 221 12.02 -19.40 -17.53
N ARG A 222 12.45 -20.65 -17.32
CA ARG A 222 13.00 -21.50 -18.40
C ARG A 222 11.94 -21.78 -19.46
N GLU A 223 10.71 -22.10 -19.05
CA GLU A 223 9.60 -22.34 -19.96
C GLU A 223 9.28 -21.09 -20.79
N GLN A 224 9.25 -19.90 -20.15
CA GLN A 224 8.93 -18.66 -20.84
C GLN A 224 10.06 -18.11 -21.73
N GLN A 225 11.28 -18.55 -21.55
CA GLN A 225 12.40 -18.22 -22.45
C GLN A 225 12.26 -18.87 -23.84
N ARG A 226 11.51 -19.97 -23.95
CA ARG A 226 11.19 -20.63 -25.24
C ARG A 226 12.43 -20.91 -26.10
N TYR A 227 13.45 -21.50 -25.52
CA TYR A 227 14.73 -21.85 -26.22
C TYR A 227 14.65 -23.13 -27.08
N ASP A 228 13.48 -23.69 -27.32
CA ASP A 228 13.30 -24.92 -28.13
C ASP A 228 13.13 -24.62 -29.61
#